data_8d9bd502c4259030e5393cc2eb960080
#
_entry.id   8d9bd502c4259030e5393cc2eb960080
#
_cell.length_a   1.000
_cell.length_b   1.000
_cell.length_c   1.000
_cell.angle_alpha   90.00
_cell.angle_beta   90.00
_cell.angle_gamma   90.00
#
_symmetry.space_group_name_H-M   'P 1'
#
loop_
_entity.id
_entity.type
_entity.pdbx_description
1 polymer ?
#
loop_
_entity_poly.entity_id
_entity_poly.type
_entity_poly.pdbx_seq_one_letter_code
_entity_poly.pdbx_strand_id
1 'polypeptide(L)'
;MQFCCWSIDHDLPNRREYQTYTATVEKWVEILALAQKWEFKEVEKLCIRELEKLPIPPVEKIRIYEASHLDRSLLAESFEEITLRPEPLALEEAGKLGLEMAIRIAVARECARGFNPISGLFPTQVSDSELRSVIREVFGVKRTTGVFGR
;
A
#
# COMPACT_ATOMS: atom_id res chain seq x y z
N MET A 1 62.82 -18.75 19.65
CA MET A 1 61.54 -19.02 18.99
C MET A 1 60.55 -18.00 19.49
N GLN A 2 60.30 -16.95 18.68
CA GLN A 2 59.42 -15.85 19.04
C GLN A 2 58.06 -16.12 18.37
N PHE A 3 57.02 -16.37 19.16
CA PHE A 3 55.68 -16.49 18.71
C PHE A 3 55.11 -15.06 18.48
N CYS A 4 54.92 -14.68 17.22
CA CYS A 4 54.18 -13.50 16.87
C CYS A 4 52.71 -13.69 17.17
N CYS A 5 52.20 -13.04 18.22
CA CYS A 5 50.75 -12.83 18.42
C CYS A 5 50.25 -11.92 17.32
N TRP A 6 49.50 -12.46 16.39
CA TRP A 6 48.65 -11.68 15.51
C TRP A 6 47.42 -11.23 16.30
N SER A 7 47.45 -10.00 16.77
CA SER A 7 46.24 -9.30 17.21
C SER A 7 45.41 -9.03 15.98
N ILE A 8 44.41 -9.86 15.78
CA ILE A 8 43.31 -9.54 14.82
C ILE A 8 42.41 -8.54 15.56
N ASP A 9 42.70 -7.26 15.41
CA ASP A 9 41.75 -6.21 15.71
C ASP A 9 40.57 -6.37 14.72
N HIS A 10 39.57 -7.14 15.17
CA HIS A 10 38.27 -7.16 14.55
C HIS A 10 37.60 -5.83 14.90
N ASP A 11 37.90 -4.81 14.12
CA ASP A 11 37.05 -3.64 13.99
C ASP A 11 35.74 -4.11 13.33
N LEU A 12 34.87 -4.70 14.17
CA LEU A 12 33.49 -4.93 13.79
C LEU A 12 32.87 -3.55 13.61
N PRO A 13 32.44 -3.19 12.40
CA PRO A 13 31.77 -1.91 12.18
C PRO A 13 30.62 -1.80 13.17
N ASN A 14 30.69 -0.73 13.96
CA ASN A 14 29.75 -0.39 15.02
C ASN A 14 28.32 -0.56 14.51
N ARG A 15 27.53 -1.39 15.16
CA ARG A 15 26.10 -1.70 14.87
C ARG A 15 25.19 -0.47 14.76
N ARG A 16 25.71 0.74 14.90
CA ARG A 16 24.97 2.01 14.85
C ARG A 16 24.98 2.68 13.48
N GLU A 17 25.71 2.17 12.49
CA GLU A 17 25.76 2.69 11.13
C GLU A 17 24.98 1.86 10.11
N TYR A 18 23.99 1.10 10.49
CA TYR A 18 22.94 0.78 9.54
C TYR A 18 22.13 2.06 9.32
N GLN A 19 22.74 2.98 8.56
CA GLN A 19 22.04 4.11 8.00
C GLN A 19 20.79 3.53 7.33
N THR A 20 19.66 4.08 7.68
CA THR A 20 18.38 3.77 7.07
C THR A 20 18.59 3.78 5.55
N TYR A 21 18.60 2.60 4.92
CA TYR A 21 18.80 2.50 3.48
C TYR A 21 17.64 3.23 2.81
N THR A 22 17.94 4.43 2.30
CA THR A 22 16.96 5.23 1.57
C THR A 22 16.98 4.79 0.12
N ALA A 23 15.94 4.12 -0.30
CA ALA A 23 15.77 3.68 -1.67
C ALA A 23 14.55 4.34 -2.31
N THR A 24 14.52 4.39 -3.62
CA THR A 24 13.34 4.81 -4.37
C THR A 24 12.25 3.75 -4.29
N VAL A 25 11.03 4.13 -4.67
CA VAL A 25 9.86 3.21 -4.71
C VAL A 25 10.18 1.97 -5.55
N GLU A 26 10.80 2.17 -6.73
CA GLU A 26 11.15 1.08 -7.65
C GLU A 26 12.10 0.07 -6.99
N LYS A 27 13.11 0.56 -6.27
CA LYS A 27 14.06 -0.28 -5.56
C LYS A 27 13.40 -1.09 -4.45
N TRP A 28 12.50 -0.49 -3.68
CA TRP A 28 11.76 -1.21 -2.66
C TRP A 28 10.84 -2.27 -3.25
N VAL A 29 10.22 -2.00 -4.41
CA VAL A 29 9.40 -2.98 -5.14
C VAL A 29 10.25 -4.15 -5.66
N GLU A 30 11.44 -3.90 -6.20
CA GLU A 30 12.38 -4.95 -6.61
C GLU A 30 12.80 -5.84 -5.43
N ILE A 31 13.15 -5.22 -4.28
CA ILE A 31 13.54 -5.95 -3.07
C ILE A 31 12.34 -6.76 -2.55
N LEU A 32 11.14 -6.19 -2.56
CA LEU A 32 9.91 -6.87 -2.16
C LEU A 32 9.65 -8.13 -3.02
N ALA A 33 9.78 -8.01 -4.33
CA ALA A 33 9.60 -9.15 -5.24
C ALA A 33 10.61 -10.27 -4.96
N LEU A 34 11.86 -9.93 -4.67
CA LEU A 34 12.88 -10.92 -4.29
C LEU A 34 12.59 -11.54 -2.91
N ALA A 35 12.17 -10.72 -1.94
CA ALA A 35 11.81 -11.19 -0.61
C ALA A 35 10.64 -12.18 -0.65
N GLN A 36 9.63 -11.91 -1.48
CA GLN A 36 8.51 -12.81 -1.70
C GLN A 36 8.94 -14.10 -2.39
N LYS A 37 9.77 -14.01 -3.44
CA LYS A 37 10.30 -15.18 -4.16
C LYS A 37 11.08 -16.13 -3.26
N TRP A 38 11.82 -15.60 -2.29
CA TRP A 38 12.65 -16.37 -1.37
C TRP A 38 12.02 -16.55 0.02
N GLU A 39 10.78 -16.13 0.18
CA GLU A 39 10.00 -16.25 1.42
C GLU A 39 10.65 -15.56 2.65
N PHE A 40 11.41 -14.49 2.42
CA PHE A 40 12.04 -13.69 3.48
C PHE A 40 11.03 -12.74 4.13
N LYS A 41 10.20 -13.25 5.03
CA LYS A 41 9.09 -12.52 5.65
C LYS A 41 9.49 -11.25 6.40
N GLU A 42 10.64 -11.23 7.03
CA GLU A 42 11.12 -10.03 7.74
C GLU A 42 11.56 -8.92 6.75
N VAL A 43 12.14 -9.31 5.60
CA VAL A 43 12.48 -8.35 4.54
C VAL A 43 11.21 -7.83 3.86
N GLU A 44 10.22 -8.69 3.64
CA GLU A 44 8.90 -8.30 3.10
C GLU A 44 8.24 -7.24 4.00
N LYS A 45 8.18 -7.48 5.33
CA LYS A 45 7.66 -6.51 6.30
C LYS A 45 8.45 -5.19 6.30
N LEU A 46 9.78 -5.27 6.17
CA LEU A 46 10.62 -4.08 6.06
C LEU A 46 10.28 -3.28 4.81
N CYS A 47 10.16 -3.92 3.64
CA CYS A 47 9.82 -3.26 2.39
C CYS A 47 8.45 -2.55 2.48
N ILE A 48 7.44 -3.23 3.02
CA ILE A 48 6.11 -2.64 3.21
C ILE A 48 6.20 -1.41 4.11
N ARG A 49 6.88 -1.50 5.25
CA ARG A 49 7.05 -0.38 6.17
C ARG A 49 7.77 0.82 5.54
N GLU A 50 8.75 0.58 4.70
CA GLU A 50 9.48 1.67 4.03
C GLU A 50 8.64 2.26 2.88
N LEU A 51 7.90 1.44 2.12
CA LEU A 51 6.96 1.92 1.10
C LEU A 51 5.85 2.80 1.69
N GLU A 52 5.33 2.46 2.89
CA GLU A 52 4.31 3.27 3.58
C GLU A 52 4.81 4.67 3.99
N LYS A 53 6.12 4.88 4.09
CA LYS A 53 6.71 6.19 4.40
C LYS A 53 6.90 7.08 3.17
N LEU A 54 6.86 6.49 1.98
CA LEU A 54 7.11 7.21 0.74
C LEU A 54 5.81 7.85 0.22
N PRO A 55 5.89 9.06 -0.35
CA PRO A 55 4.74 9.73 -0.95
C PRO A 55 4.42 9.10 -2.32
N ILE A 56 3.66 8.01 -2.31
CA ILE A 56 3.26 7.29 -3.53
C ILE A 56 1.85 7.73 -3.92
N PRO A 57 1.61 8.19 -5.17
CA PRO A 57 0.27 8.53 -5.63
C PRO A 57 -0.70 7.34 -5.50
N PRO A 58 -2.00 7.56 -5.19
CA PRO A 58 -2.96 6.48 -4.90
C PRO A 58 -3.07 5.42 -5.99
N VAL A 59 -3.12 5.85 -7.24
CA VAL A 59 -3.19 4.94 -8.41
C VAL A 59 -1.96 4.03 -8.47
N GLU A 60 -0.78 4.60 -8.27
CA GLU A 60 0.48 3.87 -8.31
C GLU A 60 0.63 2.94 -7.11
N LYS A 61 0.22 3.38 -5.92
CA LYS A 61 0.21 2.56 -4.72
C LYS A 61 -0.70 1.34 -4.90
N ILE A 62 -1.92 1.54 -5.39
CA ILE A 62 -2.85 0.45 -5.69
C ILE A 62 -2.24 -0.53 -6.68
N ARG A 63 -1.66 -0.04 -7.78
CA ARG A 63 -1.02 -0.86 -8.80
C ARG A 63 0.11 -1.74 -8.23
N ILE A 64 1.01 -1.15 -7.44
CA ILE A 64 2.15 -1.85 -6.84
C ILE A 64 1.67 -2.94 -5.87
N TYR A 65 0.73 -2.60 -4.99
CA TYR A 65 0.27 -3.50 -3.94
C TYR A 65 -0.57 -4.66 -4.50
N GLU A 66 -1.42 -4.40 -5.50
CA GLU A 66 -2.15 -5.47 -6.20
C GLU A 66 -1.19 -6.40 -6.97
N ALA A 67 -0.19 -5.85 -7.68
CA ALA A 67 0.81 -6.64 -8.39
C ALA A 67 1.68 -7.49 -7.45
N SER A 68 1.92 -7.01 -6.23
CA SER A 68 2.69 -7.71 -5.20
C SER A 68 1.82 -8.59 -4.28
N HIS A 69 0.52 -8.71 -4.54
CA HIS A 69 -0.45 -9.49 -3.75
C HIS A 69 -0.42 -9.14 -2.24
N LEU A 70 -0.21 -7.87 -1.92
CA LEU A 70 -0.22 -7.39 -0.55
C LEU A 70 -1.65 -7.26 0.00
N ASP A 71 -1.77 -7.14 1.32
CA ASP A 71 -3.08 -7.00 1.96
C ASP A 71 -3.74 -5.67 1.56
N ARG A 72 -4.94 -5.74 1.02
CA ARG A 72 -5.75 -4.58 0.63
C ARG A 72 -6.12 -3.65 1.79
N SER A 73 -5.97 -4.09 3.02
CA SER A 73 -6.17 -3.23 4.18
C SER A 73 -5.20 -2.04 4.21
N LEU A 74 -4.01 -2.20 3.62
CA LEU A 74 -3.00 -1.15 3.48
C LEU A 74 -3.37 -0.10 2.42
N LEU A 75 -4.34 -0.41 1.57
CA LEU A 75 -4.82 0.46 0.49
C LEU A 75 -6.07 1.26 0.86
N ALA A 76 -6.61 1.10 2.07
CA ALA A 76 -7.86 1.73 2.47
C ALA A 76 -7.86 3.25 2.24
N GLU A 77 -6.82 3.96 2.66
CA GLU A 77 -6.67 5.40 2.44
C GLU A 77 -6.58 5.76 0.95
N SER A 78 -5.84 4.97 0.16
CA SER A 78 -5.71 5.20 -1.28
C SER A 78 -7.04 4.97 -2.01
N PHE A 79 -7.85 4.01 -1.57
CA PHE A 79 -9.20 3.80 -2.09
C PHE A 79 -10.14 4.94 -1.67
N GLU A 80 -10.05 5.44 -0.44
CA GLU A 80 -10.82 6.60 0.01
C GLU A 80 -10.49 7.83 -0.86
N GLU A 81 -9.21 8.14 -1.02
CA GLU A 81 -8.75 9.28 -1.81
C GLU A 81 -9.23 9.22 -3.26
N ILE A 82 -9.06 8.11 -3.95
CA ILE A 82 -9.46 7.97 -5.36
C ILE A 82 -10.99 7.95 -5.53
N THR A 83 -11.72 7.47 -4.52
CA THR A 83 -13.18 7.45 -4.52
C THR A 83 -13.76 8.84 -4.33
N LEU A 84 -13.17 9.66 -3.46
CA LEU A 84 -13.67 10.99 -3.11
C LEU A 84 -13.18 12.10 -4.04
N ARG A 85 -12.07 11.92 -4.75
CA ARG A 85 -11.56 12.99 -5.62
C ARG A 85 -12.63 13.39 -6.66
N PRO A 86 -12.76 14.69 -6.97
CA PRO A 86 -13.76 15.19 -7.90
C PRO A 86 -13.54 14.69 -9.34
N GLU A 87 -12.28 14.61 -9.78
CA GLU A 87 -11.92 14.19 -11.12
C GLU A 87 -12.18 12.68 -11.33
N PRO A 88 -12.77 12.30 -12.48
CA PRO A 88 -12.93 10.90 -12.84
C PRO A 88 -11.57 10.21 -13.03
N LEU A 89 -11.58 8.88 -13.01
CA LEU A 89 -10.40 8.10 -13.35
C LEU A 89 -10.02 8.35 -14.82
N ALA A 90 -8.77 8.77 -15.05
CA ALA A 90 -8.28 8.98 -16.41
C ALA A 90 -8.08 7.62 -17.12
N LEU A 91 -8.16 7.62 -18.45
CA LEU A 91 -7.98 6.40 -19.25
C LEU A 91 -6.61 5.75 -19.00
N GLU A 92 -5.56 6.56 -18.85
CA GLU A 92 -4.22 6.09 -18.56
C GLU A 92 -4.13 5.43 -17.17
N GLU A 93 -4.80 6.01 -16.18
CA GLU A 93 -4.88 5.44 -14.83
C GLU A 93 -5.65 4.11 -14.83
N ALA A 94 -6.79 4.07 -15.53
CA ALA A 94 -7.56 2.86 -15.71
C ALA A 94 -6.75 1.75 -16.41
N GLY A 95 -5.95 2.12 -17.42
CA GLY A 95 -5.03 1.19 -18.08
C GLY A 95 -3.96 0.61 -17.15
N LYS A 96 -3.42 1.43 -16.23
CA LYS A 96 -2.44 0.96 -15.22
C LYS A 96 -3.05 0.04 -14.17
N LEU A 97 -4.28 0.30 -13.76
CA LEU A 97 -5.00 -0.46 -12.74
C LEU A 97 -5.64 -1.75 -13.28
N GLY A 98 -5.91 -1.79 -14.58
CA GLY A 98 -6.68 -2.84 -15.20
C GLY A 98 -8.19 -2.66 -15.10
N LEU A 99 -8.92 -3.34 -15.99
CA LEU A 99 -10.37 -3.15 -16.15
C LEU A 99 -11.16 -3.46 -14.87
N GLU A 100 -10.83 -4.54 -14.19
CA GLU A 100 -11.54 -4.95 -12.97
C GLU A 100 -11.45 -3.89 -11.87
N MET A 101 -10.23 -3.40 -11.59
CA MET A 101 -10.02 -2.38 -10.56
C MET A 101 -10.64 -1.04 -10.97
N ALA A 102 -10.57 -0.66 -12.24
CA ALA A 102 -11.20 0.54 -12.75
C ALA A 102 -12.73 0.52 -12.57
N ILE A 103 -13.37 -0.62 -12.83
CA ILE A 103 -14.81 -0.80 -12.61
C ILE A 103 -15.15 -0.74 -11.13
N ARG A 104 -14.38 -1.39 -10.26
CA ARG A 104 -14.58 -1.33 -8.80
C ARG A 104 -14.50 0.12 -8.29
N ILE A 105 -13.52 0.89 -8.76
CA ILE A 105 -13.39 2.30 -8.41
C ILE A 105 -14.61 3.10 -8.91
N ALA A 106 -15.08 2.87 -10.14
CA ALA A 106 -16.28 3.52 -10.66
C ALA A 106 -17.50 3.21 -9.78
N VAL A 107 -17.74 1.94 -9.45
CA VAL A 107 -18.83 1.53 -8.54
C VAL A 107 -18.72 2.19 -7.17
N ALA A 108 -17.52 2.21 -6.57
CA ALA A 108 -17.31 2.87 -5.28
C ALA A 108 -17.62 4.36 -5.33
N ARG A 109 -17.22 5.05 -6.42
CA ARG A 109 -17.51 6.47 -6.67
C ARG A 109 -19.01 6.74 -6.82
N GLU A 110 -19.73 5.90 -7.56
CA GLU A 110 -21.19 6.00 -7.70
C GLU A 110 -21.88 5.80 -6.36
N CYS A 111 -21.50 4.77 -5.59
CA CYS A 111 -22.03 4.55 -4.26
C CYS A 111 -21.72 5.73 -3.32
N ALA A 112 -20.51 6.26 -3.33
CA ALA A 112 -20.10 7.39 -2.49
C ALA A 112 -20.81 8.70 -2.87
N ARG A 113 -21.24 8.84 -4.13
CA ARG A 113 -22.03 9.99 -4.59
C ARG A 113 -23.53 9.79 -4.38
N GLY A 114 -23.92 8.67 -3.76
CA GLY A 114 -25.29 8.35 -3.39
C GLY A 114 -26.17 8.05 -4.60
N PHE A 115 -25.61 7.51 -5.66
CA PHE A 115 -26.40 6.93 -6.72
C PHE A 115 -27.12 5.68 -6.17
N ASN A 116 -28.34 5.91 -5.67
CA ASN A 116 -29.25 4.83 -5.39
C ASN A 116 -30.14 4.64 -6.62
N PRO A 117 -29.92 3.58 -7.41
CA PRO A 117 -30.71 3.32 -8.63
C PRO A 117 -32.21 3.12 -8.36
N ILE A 118 -32.60 2.90 -7.10
CA ILE A 118 -33.98 2.62 -6.69
C ILE A 118 -34.75 3.90 -6.32
N SER A 119 -34.08 4.93 -5.78
CA SER A 119 -34.78 6.11 -5.24
C SER A 119 -34.69 7.38 -6.09
N GLY A 120 -33.74 7.45 -7.05
CA GLY A 120 -33.60 8.63 -7.93
C GLY A 120 -33.29 9.95 -7.20
N LEU A 121 -33.06 9.93 -5.90
CA LEU A 121 -32.77 11.09 -5.06
C LEU A 121 -31.26 11.34 -5.02
N PHE A 122 -30.88 12.58 -5.29
CA PHE A 122 -29.51 13.05 -5.19
C PHE A 122 -29.03 13.01 -3.73
N PRO A 123 -27.74 12.70 -3.51
CA PRO A 123 -27.30 12.28 -2.21
C PRO A 123 -27.06 13.43 -1.25
N THR A 124 -27.42 13.17 -0.05
CA THR A 124 -26.80 13.73 1.14
C THR A 124 -25.33 13.24 1.18
N GLN A 125 -24.40 14.07 1.63
CA GLN A 125 -23.00 13.68 1.78
C GLN A 125 -22.92 12.35 2.52
N VAL A 126 -22.25 11.37 1.89
CA VAL A 126 -22.02 10.06 2.50
C VAL A 126 -21.18 10.27 3.75
N SER A 127 -21.61 9.71 4.87
CA SER A 127 -20.83 9.76 6.10
C SER A 127 -19.55 8.94 5.99
N ASP A 128 -18.50 9.28 6.75
CA ASP A 128 -17.24 8.53 6.75
C ASP A 128 -17.44 7.03 7.04
N SER A 129 -18.42 6.69 7.87
CA SER A 129 -18.75 5.31 8.19
C SER A 129 -19.35 4.55 7.01
N GLU A 130 -20.19 5.19 6.23
CA GLU A 130 -20.78 4.63 5.01
C GLU A 130 -19.72 4.48 3.92
N LEU A 131 -18.87 5.49 3.72
CA LEU A 131 -17.75 5.41 2.79
C LEU A 131 -16.84 4.23 3.08
N ARG A 132 -16.44 4.05 4.34
CA ARG A 132 -15.63 2.89 4.76
C ARG A 132 -16.36 1.56 4.56
N SER A 133 -17.69 1.55 4.66
CA SER A 133 -18.47 0.36 4.36
C SER A 133 -18.45 0.02 2.87
N VAL A 134 -18.63 1.03 2.02
CA VAL A 134 -18.55 0.90 0.56
C VAL A 134 -17.17 0.38 0.14
N ILE A 135 -16.10 0.97 0.68
CA ILE A 135 -14.72 0.55 0.36
C ILE A 135 -14.49 -0.90 0.77
N ARG A 136 -14.93 -1.30 1.95
CA ARG A 136 -14.80 -2.70 2.40
C ARG A 136 -15.55 -3.67 1.50
N GLU A 137 -16.75 -3.32 1.10
CA GLU A 137 -17.62 -4.18 0.29
C GLU A 137 -17.09 -4.27 -1.15
N VAL A 138 -16.79 -3.13 -1.79
CA VAL A 138 -16.38 -3.08 -3.20
C VAL A 138 -14.98 -3.63 -3.41
N PHE A 139 -14.03 -3.32 -2.52
CA PHE A 139 -12.63 -3.72 -2.68
C PHE A 139 -12.25 -4.97 -1.87
N GLY A 140 -13.16 -5.50 -1.04
CA GLY A 140 -12.88 -6.67 -0.22
C GLY A 140 -11.87 -6.41 0.89
N VAL A 141 -11.79 -5.19 1.41
CA VAL A 141 -10.88 -4.83 2.50
C VAL A 141 -11.35 -5.45 3.81
N LYS A 142 -10.51 -6.29 4.41
CA LYS A 142 -10.81 -6.91 5.71
C LYS A 142 -10.85 -5.86 6.83
N ARG A 143 -11.66 -6.10 7.88
CA ARG A 143 -11.59 -5.28 9.09
C ARG A 143 -10.20 -5.44 9.71
N THR A 144 -9.43 -4.37 9.75
CA THR A 144 -8.30 -4.28 10.66
C THR A 144 -8.87 -4.21 12.07
N THR A 145 -8.96 -5.35 12.75
CA THR A 145 -9.03 -5.34 14.22
C THR A 145 -7.70 -4.76 14.67
N GLY A 146 -7.77 -3.52 15.18
CA GLY A 146 -6.61 -2.73 15.55
C GLY A 146 -5.64 -3.51 16.44
N VAL A 147 -4.50 -3.86 15.90
CA VAL A 147 -3.31 -4.27 16.63
C VAL A 147 -2.23 -3.22 16.32
N PHE A 148 -2.48 -2.00 16.76
CA PHE A 148 -1.41 -1.11 17.18
C PHE A 148 -1.61 -0.86 18.66
N GLY A 149 -1.23 -1.86 19.47
CA GLY A 149 -0.94 -1.66 20.90
C GLY A 149 0.28 -0.74 21.01
N ARG A 150 0.17 0.18 21.93
CA ARG A 150 1.09 1.22 22.40
C ARG A 150 2.53 0.75 22.55
#